data_6e357d0b79fcd66ec7285232709e791a
#
_entry.id   6e357d0b79fcd66ec7285232709e791a
#
_cell.length_a   1.000
_cell.length_b   1.000
_cell.length_c   1.000
_cell.angle_alpha   90.00
_cell.angle_beta   90.00
_cell.angle_gamma   90.00
#
_symmetry.space_group_name_H-M   'P 1'
#
loop_
_entity.id
_entity.type
_entity.pdbx_description
1 polymer ?
#
loop_
_entity_poly.entity_id
_entity_poly.type
_entity_poly.pdbx_seq_one_letter_code
_entity_poly.pdbx_strand_id
1 'polypeptide(L)'
;MLSPLHSSTGWALHNRQFGTPLSPMTICRSLITPCSELLASWSGRITSVLLCAALLFLAPPVVSAKSKPHRAPRPEPELKILDLKVSPNPYTVSSGSLQFSALVQLPKELNGTTLLEFSSFITSPSKNSLRFLTTRTALGPHQALTPGAAPPQVSVLLTWDGLDQKKIPSGAGLYNFEVRAKLLANGEKGPRTQMVAWPKRGTIEVK
;
A
#
# COMPACT_ATOMS: atom_id res chain seq x y z
N MET A 1 -17.33 49.69 32.79
CA MET A 1 -17.20 49.16 34.18
C MET A 1 -17.40 47.66 34.14
N LEU A 2 -16.51 46.94 34.82
CA LEU A 2 -16.50 45.51 35.11
C LEU A 2 -15.89 44.58 34.07
N SER A 3 -14.58 44.37 34.27
CA SER A 3 -13.75 43.17 33.91
C SER A 3 -13.93 42.11 35.02
N PRO A 4 -13.14 41.04 35.04
CA PRO A 4 -13.03 39.82 34.27
C PRO A 4 -13.17 38.55 35.14
N LEU A 5 -13.17 37.37 34.58
CA LEU A 5 -12.86 36.16 35.35
C LEU A 5 -12.03 35.18 34.52
N HIS A 6 -10.79 35.04 34.94
CA HIS A 6 -9.88 33.95 34.68
C HIS A 6 -10.48 32.61 35.09
N SER A 7 -10.31 31.59 34.30
CA SER A 7 -10.30 30.21 34.75
C SER A 7 -9.19 29.43 34.01
N SER A 8 -8.08 29.27 34.71
CA SER A 8 -7.00 28.36 34.39
C SER A 8 -7.33 26.96 34.89
N THR A 9 -7.53 26.00 34.00
CA THR A 9 -7.49 24.59 34.37
C THR A 9 -6.27 23.94 33.73
N GLY A 10 -5.29 23.66 34.60
CA GLY A 10 -4.10 22.90 34.29
C GLY A 10 -4.46 21.43 34.01
N TRP A 11 -3.92 20.89 32.93
CA TRP A 11 -3.94 19.46 32.65
C TRP A 11 -2.60 18.85 33.03
N ALA A 12 -2.68 17.98 34.03
CA ALA A 12 -1.56 17.21 34.53
C ALA A 12 -1.05 16.22 33.49
N LEU A 13 0.24 16.28 33.26
CA LEU A 13 1.03 15.30 32.52
C LEU A 13 0.98 13.93 33.23
N HIS A 14 0.32 12.96 32.62
CA HIS A 14 0.40 11.57 33.05
C HIS A 14 1.45 10.85 32.16
N ASN A 15 2.67 10.80 32.70
CA ASN A 15 3.81 10.10 32.12
C ASN A 15 3.65 8.60 32.40
N ARG A 16 3.20 7.80 31.43
CA ARG A 16 3.26 6.34 31.49
C ARG A 16 4.49 5.85 30.75
N GLN A 17 5.48 5.50 31.50
CA GLN A 17 6.60 4.68 31.08
C GLN A 17 6.07 3.25 30.81
N PHE A 18 6.11 2.79 29.57
CA PHE A 18 6.00 1.39 29.24
C PHE A 18 7.40 0.84 29.00
N GLY A 19 7.83 0.06 29.99
CA GLY A 19 9.02 -0.76 29.88
C GLY A 19 8.80 -1.89 28.88
N THR A 20 9.70 -2.03 27.94
CA THR A 20 9.78 -3.16 27.02
C THR A 20 10.62 -4.27 27.66
N PRO A 21 10.14 -5.51 27.76
CA PRO A 21 10.98 -6.64 28.10
C PRO A 21 11.78 -7.10 26.88
N LEU A 22 13.10 -7.12 27.03
CA LEU A 22 14.05 -7.75 26.11
C LEU A 22 13.86 -9.26 26.16
N SER A 23 13.50 -9.87 25.03
CA SER A 23 13.54 -11.32 24.84
C SER A 23 14.95 -11.76 24.42
N PRO A 24 15.52 -12.79 25.04
CA PRO A 24 16.84 -13.29 24.68
C PRO A 24 16.78 -14.10 23.38
N MET A 25 17.66 -13.76 22.47
CA MET A 25 17.96 -14.49 21.24
C MET A 25 18.53 -15.87 21.57
N THR A 26 17.80 -16.93 21.30
CA THR A 26 18.28 -18.31 21.36
C THR A 26 19.09 -18.62 20.10
N ILE A 27 20.40 -18.69 20.27
CA ILE A 27 21.34 -19.13 19.23
C ILE A 27 21.28 -20.66 19.13
N CYS A 28 20.64 -21.19 18.09
CA CYS A 28 20.76 -22.60 17.73
C CYS A 28 22.09 -22.84 17.06
N ARG A 29 23.00 -23.40 17.83
CA ARG A 29 24.31 -23.93 17.40
C ARG A 29 24.07 -25.33 16.82
N SER A 30 24.04 -25.49 15.49
CA SER A 30 24.00 -26.80 14.84
C SER A 30 25.36 -27.46 14.94
N LEU A 31 25.38 -28.59 15.63
CA LEU A 31 26.49 -29.51 15.74
C LEU A 31 26.69 -30.24 14.41
N ILE A 32 27.81 -29.96 13.77
CA ILE A 32 28.34 -30.74 12.66
C ILE A 32 29.12 -31.93 13.28
N THR A 33 28.58 -33.12 13.15
CA THR A 33 29.33 -34.38 13.42
C THR A 33 29.93 -34.87 12.12
N PRO A 34 31.25 -35.09 12.05
CA PRO A 34 31.88 -35.80 10.94
C PRO A 34 31.77 -37.30 11.21
N CYS A 35 31.14 -38.02 10.30
CA CYS A 35 31.18 -39.46 10.27
C CYS A 35 32.14 -39.89 9.14
N SER A 36 33.41 -40.07 9.51
CA SER A 36 34.39 -40.72 8.72
C SER A 36 34.48 -42.18 9.18
N GLU A 37 34.73 -43.07 8.21
CA GLU A 37 35.17 -44.43 8.32
C GLU A 37 34.14 -45.52 8.55
N LEU A 38 33.89 -46.24 7.46
CA LEU A 38 33.99 -47.71 7.44
C LEU A 38 34.14 -48.19 5.96
N LEU A 39 35.40 -48.27 5.53
CA LEU A 39 35.81 -49.07 4.39
C LEU A 39 35.81 -50.53 4.85
N ALA A 40 34.97 -51.36 4.25
CA ALA A 40 35.18 -52.78 4.21
C ALA A 40 34.53 -53.39 2.95
N SER A 41 35.38 -53.65 2.00
CA SER A 41 35.47 -54.86 1.17
C SER A 41 34.19 -55.67 0.99
N TRP A 42 33.51 -55.52 -0.16
CA TRP A 42 32.77 -56.62 -0.79
C TRP A 42 32.91 -56.48 -2.32
N SER A 43 33.97 -57.13 -2.78
CA SER A 43 34.19 -57.41 -4.19
C SER A 43 33.34 -58.59 -4.64
N GLY A 44 32.67 -58.45 -5.75
CA GLY A 44 32.30 -59.58 -6.57
C GLY A 44 30.79 -59.81 -6.72
N ARG A 45 30.30 -59.59 -7.93
CA ARG A 45 29.07 -60.14 -8.51
C ARG A 45 27.75 -59.32 -8.36
N ILE A 46 27.78 -58.06 -8.67
CA ILE A 46 26.50 -57.32 -8.92
C ILE A 46 26.72 -56.33 -10.09
N THR A 47 27.38 -56.70 -11.15
CA THR A 47 27.58 -55.80 -12.31
C THR A 47 26.50 -55.92 -13.39
N SER A 48 25.56 -56.87 -13.28
CA SER A 48 24.55 -57.07 -14.33
C SER A 48 23.15 -56.50 -14.03
N VAL A 49 22.84 -56.25 -12.76
CA VAL A 49 21.51 -55.77 -12.38
C VAL A 49 21.44 -54.23 -12.31
N LEU A 50 22.59 -53.56 -12.16
CA LEU A 50 22.66 -52.08 -12.08
C LEU A 50 22.48 -51.38 -13.42
N LEU A 51 22.68 -52.05 -14.56
CA LEU A 51 22.51 -51.40 -15.86
C LEU A 51 21.05 -51.21 -16.28
N CYS A 52 20.13 -52.05 -15.82
CA CYS A 52 18.71 -51.90 -16.12
C CYS A 52 17.99 -50.87 -15.22
N ALA A 53 18.51 -50.61 -14.02
CA ALA A 53 17.91 -49.61 -13.11
C ALA A 53 18.30 -48.16 -13.51
N ALA A 54 19.43 -47.97 -14.16
CA ALA A 54 19.88 -46.61 -14.59
C ALA A 54 19.08 -46.04 -15.76
N LEU A 55 18.44 -46.89 -16.58
CA LEU A 55 17.63 -46.41 -17.71
C LEU A 55 16.21 -45.93 -17.33
N LEU A 56 15.72 -46.28 -16.13
CA LEU A 56 14.42 -45.85 -15.64
C LEU A 56 14.43 -44.45 -14.98
N PHE A 57 15.63 -43.92 -14.68
CA PHE A 57 15.78 -42.59 -14.07
C PHE A 57 15.97 -41.43 -15.07
N LEU A 58 16.05 -41.75 -16.38
CA LEU A 58 16.22 -40.74 -17.43
C LEU A 58 14.89 -40.21 -18.03
N ALA A 59 13.73 -40.60 -17.44
CA ALA A 59 12.49 -39.96 -17.79
C ALA A 59 12.48 -38.53 -17.21
N PRO A 60 12.51 -37.46 -18.07
CA PRO A 60 12.40 -36.10 -17.54
C PRO A 60 11.10 -36.00 -16.75
N PRO A 61 11.11 -35.40 -15.54
CA PRO A 61 9.89 -35.16 -14.82
C PRO A 61 8.99 -34.33 -15.74
N VAL A 62 7.84 -34.86 -16.14
CA VAL A 62 6.82 -34.11 -16.84
C VAL A 62 6.33 -33.10 -15.82
N VAL A 63 6.95 -31.91 -15.84
CA VAL A 63 6.50 -30.77 -15.07
C VAL A 63 5.16 -30.37 -15.66
N SER A 64 4.09 -30.93 -15.11
CA SER A 64 2.73 -30.52 -15.40
C SER A 64 2.62 -29.07 -14.93
N ALA A 65 2.84 -28.13 -15.84
CA ALA A 65 2.64 -26.72 -15.60
C ALA A 65 1.15 -26.55 -15.25
N LYS A 66 0.84 -26.48 -13.96
CA LYS A 66 -0.48 -26.08 -13.49
C LYS A 66 -0.80 -24.72 -14.13
N SER A 67 -1.57 -24.74 -15.21
CA SER A 67 -2.13 -23.52 -15.82
C SER A 67 -2.89 -22.83 -14.71
N LYS A 68 -2.41 -21.63 -14.31
CA LYS A 68 -3.15 -20.80 -13.35
C LYS A 68 -4.56 -20.59 -13.91
N PRO A 69 -5.61 -20.91 -13.15
CA PRO A 69 -6.97 -20.70 -13.60
C PRO A 69 -7.10 -19.24 -14.07
N HIS A 70 -7.56 -19.05 -15.29
CA HIS A 70 -7.77 -17.72 -15.87
C HIS A 70 -8.84 -17.02 -15.01
N ARG A 71 -8.38 -16.14 -14.11
CA ARG A 71 -9.27 -15.41 -13.21
C ARG A 71 -10.13 -14.49 -14.07
N ALA A 72 -11.44 -14.65 -14.00
CA ALA A 72 -12.37 -13.76 -14.68
C ALA A 72 -12.02 -12.30 -14.41
N PRO A 73 -12.11 -11.40 -15.40
CA PRO A 73 -11.84 -9.99 -15.23
C PRO A 73 -12.67 -9.45 -14.06
N ARG A 74 -12.01 -8.78 -13.13
CA ARG A 74 -12.71 -8.17 -11.99
C ARG A 74 -13.57 -7.03 -12.51
N PRO A 75 -14.87 -6.97 -12.17
CA PRO A 75 -15.74 -5.88 -12.62
C PRO A 75 -15.16 -4.54 -12.18
N GLU A 76 -15.24 -3.56 -13.07
CA GLU A 76 -14.74 -2.22 -12.85
C GLU A 76 -15.56 -1.53 -11.75
N PRO A 77 -14.94 -0.90 -10.74
CA PRO A 77 -15.69 -0.23 -9.69
C PRO A 77 -16.40 1.02 -10.24
N GLU A 78 -17.56 1.37 -9.69
CA GLU A 78 -18.29 2.58 -10.05
C GLU A 78 -17.56 3.86 -9.63
N LEU A 79 -16.80 3.80 -8.52
CA LEU A 79 -15.91 4.87 -8.10
C LEU A 79 -14.67 4.89 -8.99
N LYS A 80 -14.43 6.00 -9.69
CA LYS A 80 -13.31 6.12 -10.64
C LYS A 80 -12.58 7.44 -10.47
N ILE A 81 -11.27 7.42 -10.63
CA ILE A 81 -10.46 8.63 -10.82
C ILE A 81 -10.43 8.88 -12.33
N LEU A 82 -11.17 9.87 -12.82
CA LEU A 82 -11.25 10.20 -14.25
C LEU A 82 -9.99 10.89 -14.72
N ASP A 83 -9.65 12.00 -14.09
CA ASP A 83 -8.48 12.80 -14.41
C ASP A 83 -7.59 12.99 -13.18
N LEU A 84 -6.29 13.10 -13.40
CA LEU A 84 -5.31 13.36 -12.36
C LEU A 84 -4.21 14.26 -12.95
N LYS A 85 -4.10 15.47 -12.41
CA LYS A 85 -3.05 16.43 -12.74
C LYS A 85 -2.13 16.63 -11.55
N VAL A 86 -0.83 16.65 -11.82
CA VAL A 86 0.22 16.92 -10.83
C VAL A 86 0.99 18.14 -11.30
N SER A 87 1.00 19.19 -10.49
CA SER A 87 1.60 20.46 -10.86
C SER A 87 2.22 21.17 -9.64
N PRO A 88 3.39 21.80 -9.80
CA PRO A 88 4.26 21.82 -10.97
C PRO A 88 5.01 20.49 -11.15
N ASN A 89 5.35 20.13 -12.38
CA ASN A 89 6.24 19.01 -12.67
C ASN A 89 7.14 19.42 -13.85
N PRO A 90 8.45 19.61 -13.69
CA PRO A 90 9.24 19.30 -12.49
C PRO A 90 8.92 20.21 -11.28
N TYR A 91 9.14 19.68 -10.11
CA TYR A 91 8.85 20.32 -8.83
C TYR A 91 10.16 20.74 -8.13
N THR A 92 10.19 21.96 -7.62
CA THR A 92 11.29 22.46 -6.79
C THR A 92 10.78 22.71 -5.37
N VAL A 93 11.40 22.13 -4.37
CA VAL A 93 10.95 22.19 -2.97
C VAL A 93 10.84 23.64 -2.47
N SER A 94 11.73 24.53 -2.93
CA SER A 94 11.71 25.97 -2.59
C SER A 94 10.60 26.77 -3.29
N SER A 95 9.94 26.22 -4.32
CA SER A 95 8.92 26.93 -5.11
C SER A 95 7.50 26.86 -4.56
N GLY A 96 7.31 26.25 -3.39
CA GLY A 96 6.00 26.07 -2.76
C GLY A 96 5.57 24.62 -2.66
N SER A 97 4.27 24.34 -2.79
CA SER A 97 3.72 23.00 -2.68
C SER A 97 3.37 22.40 -4.03
N LEU A 98 3.63 21.11 -4.19
CA LEU A 98 3.12 20.31 -5.30
C LEU A 98 1.65 19.98 -5.08
N GLN A 99 0.84 20.11 -6.11
CA GLN A 99 -0.60 19.84 -6.05
C GLN A 99 -0.97 18.63 -6.89
N PHE A 100 -1.75 17.73 -6.29
CA PHE A 100 -2.45 16.64 -6.97
C PHE A 100 -3.91 17.06 -7.09
N SER A 101 -4.35 17.41 -8.28
CA SER A 101 -5.73 17.75 -8.60
C SER A 101 -6.38 16.59 -9.32
N ALA A 102 -7.45 16.05 -8.78
CA ALA A 102 -8.15 14.90 -9.35
C ALA A 102 -9.63 15.16 -9.53
N LEU A 103 -10.19 14.64 -10.62
CA LEU A 103 -11.62 14.55 -10.85
C LEU A 103 -12.06 13.12 -10.55
N VAL A 104 -12.91 12.96 -9.55
CA VAL A 104 -13.38 11.66 -9.08
C VAL A 104 -14.85 11.51 -9.45
N GLN A 105 -15.17 10.46 -10.19
CA GLN A 105 -16.54 10.03 -10.46
C GLN A 105 -17.04 9.23 -9.26
N LEU A 106 -18.22 9.60 -8.77
CA LEU A 106 -18.89 8.89 -7.69
C LEU A 106 -19.87 7.84 -8.26
N PRO A 107 -20.28 6.87 -7.46
CA PRO A 107 -21.41 5.99 -7.80
C PRO A 107 -22.69 6.81 -8.07
N LYS A 108 -23.58 6.24 -8.85
CA LYS A 108 -24.87 6.89 -9.18
C LYS A 108 -25.73 7.13 -7.94
N GLU A 109 -25.60 6.24 -6.95
CA GLU A 109 -26.38 6.28 -5.73
C GLU A 109 -25.46 6.23 -4.52
N LEU A 110 -25.66 7.13 -3.57
CA LEU A 110 -25.01 7.12 -2.28
C LEU A 110 -26.09 7.22 -1.20
N ASN A 111 -26.17 6.17 -0.39
CA ASN A 111 -27.09 6.10 0.73
C ASN A 111 -26.41 6.62 2.01
N GLY A 112 -27.02 7.61 2.63
CA GLY A 112 -26.53 8.19 3.87
C GLY A 112 -25.30 9.08 3.72
N THR A 113 -24.70 9.45 4.85
CA THR A 113 -23.50 10.29 4.90
C THR A 113 -22.27 9.45 4.63
N THR A 114 -21.57 9.76 3.56
CA THR A 114 -20.33 9.10 3.18
C THR A 114 -19.17 10.08 3.18
N LEU A 115 -17.95 9.56 3.31
CA LEU A 115 -16.72 10.33 3.21
C LEU A 115 -15.95 9.86 1.98
N LEU A 116 -15.56 10.78 1.13
CA LEU A 116 -14.57 10.50 0.08
C LEU A 116 -13.17 10.71 0.67
N GLU A 117 -12.41 9.64 0.84
CA GLU A 117 -11.00 9.69 1.20
C GLU A 117 -10.17 9.65 -0.09
N PHE A 118 -9.37 10.69 -0.29
CA PHE A 118 -8.41 10.77 -1.38
C PHE A 118 -7.01 10.79 -0.80
N SER A 119 -6.16 9.87 -1.21
CA SER A 119 -4.84 9.67 -0.64
C SER A 119 -3.77 9.51 -1.71
N SER A 120 -2.57 10.00 -1.43
CA SER A 120 -1.38 9.79 -2.26
C SER A 120 -0.26 9.18 -1.44
N PHE A 121 0.39 8.19 -2.00
CA PHE A 121 1.56 7.53 -1.44
C PHE A 121 2.76 7.83 -2.34
N ILE A 122 3.75 8.53 -1.79
CA ILE A 122 4.95 8.96 -2.51
C ILE A 122 6.11 8.07 -2.07
N THR A 123 6.85 7.55 -3.05
CA THR A 123 8.03 6.70 -2.84
C THR A 123 9.26 7.31 -3.50
N SER A 124 10.39 7.17 -2.84
CA SER A 124 11.70 7.62 -3.34
C SER A 124 12.15 6.78 -4.55
N PRO A 125 13.17 7.21 -5.30
CA PRO A 125 13.79 6.42 -6.36
C PRO A 125 14.25 5.03 -5.90
N SER A 126 14.68 4.91 -4.65
CA SER A 126 15.07 3.64 -3.99
C SER A 126 13.87 2.81 -3.50
N LYS A 127 12.63 3.18 -3.88
CA LYS A 127 11.37 2.51 -3.50
C LYS A 127 11.05 2.57 -2.01
N ASN A 128 11.69 3.43 -1.25
CA ASN A 128 11.35 3.67 0.15
C ASN A 128 10.13 4.57 0.25
N SER A 129 9.25 4.28 1.22
CA SER A 129 8.12 5.14 1.56
C SER A 129 8.62 6.50 2.03
N LEU A 130 8.22 7.57 1.33
CA LEU A 130 8.61 8.93 1.65
C LEU A 130 7.51 9.66 2.42
N ARG A 131 6.31 9.72 1.86
CA ARG A 131 5.18 10.47 2.41
C ARG A 131 3.86 9.80 2.09
N PHE A 132 2.97 9.80 3.06
CA PHE A 132 1.56 9.49 2.87
C PHE A 132 0.74 10.75 3.11
N LEU A 133 -0.05 11.13 2.12
CA LEU A 133 -0.93 12.29 2.16
C LEU A 133 -2.37 11.81 2.09
N THR A 134 -3.27 12.45 2.83
CA THR A 134 -4.69 12.11 2.77
C THR A 134 -5.55 13.34 3.02
N THR A 135 -6.66 13.41 2.30
CA THR A 135 -7.75 14.36 2.54
C THR A 135 -9.07 13.63 2.56
N ARG A 136 -10.04 14.15 3.30
CA ARG A 136 -11.39 13.61 3.41
C ARG A 136 -12.40 14.69 3.15
N THR A 137 -13.33 14.39 2.26
CA THR A 137 -14.45 15.29 1.92
C THR A 137 -15.75 14.59 2.26
N ALA A 138 -16.59 15.24 3.05
CA ALA A 138 -17.93 14.72 3.35
C ALA A 138 -18.82 14.85 2.12
N LEU A 139 -19.52 13.78 1.79
CA LEU A 139 -20.50 13.73 0.71
C LEU A 139 -21.88 13.54 1.33
N GLY A 140 -22.84 14.34 0.87
CA GLY A 140 -24.24 14.13 1.20
C GLY A 140 -24.84 12.94 0.45
N PRO A 141 -26.01 12.45 0.86
CA PRO A 141 -26.75 11.45 0.09
C PRO A 141 -27.15 12.05 -1.26
N HIS A 142 -27.02 11.28 -2.31
CA HIS A 142 -27.53 11.62 -3.64
C HIS A 142 -28.06 10.37 -4.35
N GLN A 143 -29.05 10.57 -5.19
CA GLN A 143 -29.61 9.57 -6.07
C GLN A 143 -29.60 10.10 -7.49
N ALA A 144 -29.38 9.24 -8.45
CA ALA A 144 -29.55 9.61 -9.84
C ALA A 144 -31.04 9.87 -10.12
N LEU A 145 -31.39 11.13 -10.25
CA LEU A 145 -32.79 11.56 -10.41
C LEU A 145 -33.39 11.16 -11.78
N THR A 146 -32.56 10.84 -12.75
CA THR A 146 -33.01 10.54 -14.11
C THR A 146 -32.27 9.33 -14.66
N PRO A 147 -32.97 8.33 -15.23
CA PRO A 147 -32.33 7.25 -15.96
C PRO A 147 -31.48 7.81 -17.11
N GLY A 148 -30.19 7.45 -17.14
CA GLY A 148 -29.24 7.96 -18.15
C GLY A 148 -28.49 9.22 -17.76
N ALA A 149 -28.75 9.83 -16.60
CA ALA A 149 -27.94 10.95 -16.11
C ALA A 149 -26.47 10.54 -15.90
N ALA A 150 -25.57 11.46 -16.21
CA ALA A 150 -24.16 11.27 -15.95
C ALA A 150 -23.91 11.10 -14.44
N PRO A 151 -23.00 10.20 -14.01
CA PRO A 151 -22.67 10.04 -12.60
C PRO A 151 -22.04 11.33 -12.06
N PRO A 152 -22.34 11.66 -10.78
CA PRO A 152 -21.80 12.87 -10.16
C PRO A 152 -20.27 12.82 -10.06
N GLN A 153 -19.65 14.00 -10.15
CA GLN A 153 -18.22 14.16 -10.12
C GLN A 153 -17.81 15.16 -9.04
N VAL A 154 -16.69 14.90 -8.39
CA VAL A 154 -16.13 15.76 -7.34
C VAL A 154 -14.67 16.05 -7.66
N SER A 155 -14.30 17.34 -7.62
CA SER A 155 -12.89 17.76 -7.71
C SER A 155 -12.25 17.66 -6.33
N VAL A 156 -11.09 17.03 -6.24
CA VAL A 156 -10.33 16.85 -5.01
C VAL A 156 -8.92 17.40 -5.20
N LEU A 157 -8.43 18.12 -4.20
CA LEU A 157 -7.08 18.66 -4.16
C LEU A 157 -6.31 18.06 -2.98
N LEU A 158 -5.06 17.66 -3.26
CA LEU A 158 -4.13 17.19 -2.24
C LEU A 158 -2.78 17.88 -2.48
N THR A 159 -2.13 18.34 -1.42
CA THR A 159 -0.88 19.10 -1.51
C THR A 159 0.26 18.38 -0.83
N TRP A 160 1.44 18.43 -1.44
CA TRP A 160 2.68 17.96 -0.88
C TRP A 160 3.68 19.11 -0.75
N ASP A 161 4.23 19.25 0.44
CA ASP A 161 5.20 20.28 0.81
C ASP A 161 6.65 19.96 0.41
N GLY A 162 6.89 18.84 -0.28
CA GLY A 162 8.23 18.39 -0.64
C GLY A 162 9.01 17.75 0.53
N LEU A 163 8.38 17.60 1.67
CA LEU A 163 9.00 17.00 2.85
C LEU A 163 8.64 15.53 3.01
N ASP A 164 9.55 14.77 3.60
CA ASP A 164 9.29 13.39 4.01
C ASP A 164 8.44 13.31 5.30
N GLN A 165 8.22 12.10 5.82
CA GLN A 165 7.49 11.93 7.09
C GLN A 165 8.22 12.51 8.31
N LYS A 166 9.54 12.66 8.23
CA LYS A 166 10.38 13.25 9.28
C LYS A 166 10.54 14.76 9.12
N LYS A 167 9.83 15.38 8.16
CA LYS A 167 9.94 16.81 7.79
C LYS A 167 11.31 17.18 7.22
N ILE A 168 12.01 16.24 6.61
CA ILE A 168 13.27 16.48 5.91
C ILE A 168 12.95 16.76 4.44
N PRO A 169 13.54 17.81 3.81
CA PRO A 169 13.35 18.09 2.40
C PRO A 169 13.76 16.91 1.52
N SER A 170 12.94 16.61 0.53
CA SER A 170 13.25 15.57 -0.45
C SER A 170 14.38 16.06 -1.37
N GLY A 171 15.37 15.20 -1.58
CA GLY A 171 16.46 15.49 -2.51
C GLY A 171 15.99 15.47 -3.96
N ALA A 172 16.84 15.98 -4.87
CA ALA A 172 16.57 15.90 -6.31
C ALA A 172 16.49 14.44 -6.78
N GLY A 173 15.55 14.14 -7.68
CA GLY A 173 15.36 12.81 -8.22
C GLY A 173 13.97 12.56 -8.78
N LEU A 174 13.78 11.32 -9.30
CA LEU A 174 12.52 10.87 -9.86
C LEU A 174 11.75 10.05 -8.81
N TYR A 175 10.66 10.59 -8.33
CA TYR A 175 9.78 9.99 -7.30
C TYR A 175 8.57 9.34 -7.96
N ASN A 176 8.13 8.21 -7.40
CA ASN A 176 6.90 7.59 -7.84
C ASN A 176 5.76 7.94 -6.89
N PHE A 177 4.57 8.10 -7.41
CA PHE A 177 3.38 8.26 -6.60
C PHE A 177 2.27 7.30 -7.00
N GLU A 178 1.45 6.93 -6.03
CA GLU A 178 0.22 6.19 -6.23
C GLU A 178 -0.92 6.93 -5.53
N VAL A 179 -1.94 7.28 -6.31
CA VAL A 179 -3.14 7.97 -5.80
C VAL A 179 -4.29 6.97 -5.73
N ARG A 180 -5.06 7.02 -4.64
CA ARG A 180 -6.23 6.19 -4.40
C ARG A 180 -7.41 7.05 -3.94
N ALA A 181 -8.60 6.69 -4.40
CA ALA A 181 -9.86 7.22 -3.87
C ALA A 181 -10.65 6.08 -3.23
N LYS A 182 -11.24 6.35 -2.06
CA LYS A 182 -12.08 5.41 -1.32
C LYS A 182 -13.34 6.11 -0.87
N LEU A 183 -14.46 5.40 -0.92
CA LEU A 183 -15.68 5.80 -0.24
C LEU A 183 -15.75 5.09 1.11
N LEU A 184 -16.00 5.86 2.14
CA LEU A 184 -16.14 5.41 3.51
C LEU A 184 -17.55 5.70 3.98
N ALA A 185 -18.28 4.70 4.46
CA ALA A 185 -19.55 4.88 5.15
C ALA A 185 -19.32 5.09 6.64
N ASN A 186 -20.11 5.94 7.26
CA ASN A 186 -20.14 6.07 8.70
C ASN A 186 -20.73 4.80 9.32
N GLY A 187 -20.00 4.19 10.24
CA GLY A 187 -20.45 3.04 11.03
C GLY A 187 -20.31 3.33 12.51
N GLU A 188 -21.01 2.60 13.36
CA GLU A 188 -20.94 2.74 14.83
C GLU A 188 -19.51 2.63 15.39
N LYS A 189 -18.68 1.84 14.75
CA LYS A 189 -17.26 1.62 15.13
C LYS A 189 -16.27 2.49 14.31
N GLY A 190 -16.77 3.55 13.65
CA GLY A 190 -15.97 4.42 12.78
C GLY A 190 -16.14 4.15 11.28
N PRO A 191 -15.44 4.93 10.43
CA PRO A 191 -15.60 4.85 9.00
C PRO A 191 -15.20 3.48 8.43
N ARG A 192 -16.07 2.87 7.63
CA ARG A 192 -15.83 1.59 6.95
C ARG A 192 -15.68 1.82 5.44
N THR A 193 -14.68 1.21 4.84
CA THR A 193 -14.49 1.26 3.38
C THR A 193 -15.64 0.53 2.68
N GLN A 194 -16.39 1.28 1.89
CA GLN A 194 -17.46 0.78 1.02
C GLN A 194 -16.96 0.42 -0.37
N MET A 195 -16.16 1.32 -0.95
CA MET A 195 -15.69 1.18 -2.32
C MET A 195 -14.28 1.77 -2.47
N VAL A 196 -13.51 1.20 -3.38
CA VAL A 196 -12.14 1.65 -3.70
C VAL A 196 -12.02 1.79 -5.22
N ALA A 197 -11.59 2.96 -5.67
CA ALA A 197 -11.23 3.18 -7.07
C ALA A 197 -9.92 2.47 -7.43
N TRP A 198 -9.74 2.14 -8.69
CA TRP A 198 -8.44 1.71 -9.17
C TRP A 198 -7.40 2.80 -9.00
N PRO A 199 -6.20 2.45 -8.51
CA PRO A 199 -5.18 3.46 -8.27
C PRO A 199 -4.65 4.06 -9.57
N LYS A 200 -4.36 5.36 -9.55
CA LYS A 200 -3.57 6.04 -10.58
C LYS A 200 -2.14 6.19 -10.10
N ARG A 201 -1.19 5.96 -10.99
CA ARG A 201 0.24 6.02 -10.71
C ARG A 201 0.92 6.97 -11.67
N GLY A 202 2.02 7.55 -11.23
CA GLY A 202 2.85 8.41 -12.05
C GLY A 202 4.17 8.74 -11.38
N THR A 203 4.88 9.68 -11.97
CA THR A 203 6.20 10.12 -11.51
C THR A 203 6.24 11.63 -11.33
N ILE A 204 7.07 12.08 -10.40
CA ILE A 204 7.36 13.49 -10.10
C ILE A 204 8.86 13.66 -10.20
N GLU A 205 9.30 14.59 -11.00
CA GLU A 205 10.69 15.03 -11.03
C GLU A 205 10.89 16.14 -10.00
N VAL A 206 11.75 15.90 -9.00
CA VAL A 206 12.13 16.90 -7.98
C VAL A 206 13.52 17.44 -8.31
N LYS A 207 13.65 18.77 -8.32
CA LYS A 207 14.88 19.52 -8.63
C LYS A 207 15.38 20.30 -7.43
#